data_a04f191388be765c2c2939da495a8af6
#
_entry.id   a04f191388be765c2c2939da495a8af6
#
_cell.length_a   1.000
_cell.length_b   1.000
_cell.length_c   1.000
_cell.angle_alpha   90.00
_cell.angle_beta   90.00
_cell.angle_gamma   90.00
#
_symmetry.space_group_name_H-M   'P 1'
#
loop_
_entity.id
_entity.type
_entity.pdbx_description
1 polymer ?
#
loop_
_entity_poly.entity_id
_entity_poly.type
_entity_poly.pdbx_seq_one_letter_code
_entity_poly.pdbx_strand_id
1 'polypeptide(L)'
;GLGIDRFDGEGRVLITEHDDFLLYNIYFPNGQKDETRLKYKLDFYDELLPIINEQVENGTNVIVTGDWNTAHHPIDLARPKDNVKNSGFMPIEREWLDTYESHGWVDSFRHFHPEPDRYSWWTYRFVARERNVGWRIDYFWVNEGFVDQLEDADIHDDIMGSDHCPVSLTLKGEGI
;
A
#
# COMPACT_ATOMS: atom_id res chain seq x y z
N GLY A 1 -6.31 -15.45 -4.57
CA GLY A 1 -5.56 -15.02 -5.76
C GLY A 1 -6.36 -14.11 -6.66
N LEU A 2 -5.74 -13.62 -7.71
CA LEU A 2 -6.37 -12.71 -8.70
C LEU A 2 -7.03 -13.45 -9.87
N GLY A 3 -6.86 -14.77 -9.96
CA GLY A 3 -7.26 -15.58 -11.14
C GLY A 3 -6.25 -15.49 -12.30
N ILE A 4 -5.04 -15.01 -12.02
CA ILE A 4 -3.94 -14.84 -12.98
C ILE A 4 -2.78 -15.74 -12.56
N ASP A 5 -2.59 -16.86 -13.24
CA ASP A 5 -1.64 -17.92 -12.86
C ASP A 5 -0.24 -17.41 -12.53
N ARG A 6 0.29 -16.44 -13.32
CA ARG A 6 1.64 -15.90 -13.12
C ARG A 6 1.79 -15.14 -11.80
N PHE A 7 0.72 -14.59 -11.24
CA PHE A 7 0.71 -13.87 -9.97
C PHE A 7 0.28 -14.79 -8.82
N ASP A 8 -0.71 -15.62 -9.06
CA ASP A 8 -1.24 -16.53 -8.05
C ASP A 8 -0.23 -17.60 -7.66
N GLY A 9 0.66 -17.99 -8.60
CA GLY A 9 1.75 -18.92 -8.34
C GLY A 9 2.76 -18.47 -7.27
N GLU A 10 2.85 -17.16 -6.96
CA GLU A 10 3.68 -16.63 -5.88
C GLU A 10 2.94 -16.51 -4.53
N GLY A 11 1.63 -16.76 -4.47
CA GLY A 11 0.84 -16.78 -3.23
C GLY A 11 0.79 -15.43 -2.50
N ARG A 12 0.66 -14.31 -3.25
CA ARG A 12 0.79 -12.95 -2.72
C ARG A 12 -0.53 -12.32 -2.28
N VAL A 13 -1.66 -12.87 -2.70
CA VAL A 13 -2.98 -12.24 -2.56
C VAL A 13 -3.91 -13.11 -1.73
N LEU A 14 -4.40 -12.55 -0.64
CA LEU A 14 -5.49 -13.07 0.14
C LEU A 14 -6.69 -12.12 0.01
N ILE A 15 -7.84 -12.64 -0.40
CA ILE A 15 -9.08 -11.88 -0.47
C ILE A 15 -10.04 -12.43 0.57
N THR A 16 -10.61 -11.55 1.38
CA THR A 16 -11.67 -11.90 2.34
C THR A 16 -12.89 -11.03 2.07
N GLU A 17 -14.05 -11.66 2.19
CA GLU A 17 -15.35 -11.01 2.05
C GLU A 17 -15.90 -10.66 3.44
N HIS A 18 -16.35 -9.42 3.59
CA HIS A 18 -16.99 -8.87 4.75
C HIS A 18 -18.38 -8.33 4.36
N ASP A 19 -19.23 -8.05 5.34
CA ASP A 19 -20.61 -7.63 5.07
C ASP A 19 -20.68 -6.39 4.17
N ASP A 20 -19.74 -5.42 4.34
CA ASP A 20 -19.78 -4.13 3.66
C ASP A 20 -18.65 -3.91 2.64
N PHE A 21 -17.66 -4.81 2.57
CA PHE A 21 -16.49 -4.64 1.69
C PHE A 21 -15.75 -5.95 1.39
N LEU A 22 -14.96 -5.93 0.32
CA LEU A 22 -13.90 -6.91 0.06
C LEU A 22 -12.56 -6.38 0.56
N LEU A 23 -11.80 -7.19 1.29
CA LEU A 23 -10.44 -6.88 1.70
C LEU A 23 -9.44 -7.68 0.87
N TYR A 24 -8.63 -6.97 0.10
CA TYR A 24 -7.46 -7.50 -0.60
C TYR A 24 -6.21 -7.26 0.25
N ASN A 25 -5.67 -8.31 0.86
CA ASN A 25 -4.39 -8.24 1.57
C ASN A 25 -3.30 -8.78 0.64
N ILE A 26 -2.36 -7.90 0.27
CA ILE A 26 -1.41 -8.15 -0.80
C ILE A 26 0.03 -7.86 -0.36
N TYR A 27 0.92 -8.82 -0.59
CA TYR A 27 2.35 -8.59 -0.60
C TYR A 27 2.81 -8.29 -2.03
N PHE A 28 2.84 -7.00 -2.39
CA PHE A 28 3.22 -6.58 -3.73
C PHE A 28 4.65 -6.97 -4.07
N PRO A 29 4.94 -7.29 -5.34
CA PRO A 29 6.29 -7.68 -5.75
C PRO A 29 7.31 -6.56 -5.47
N ASN A 30 8.50 -6.96 -5.01
CA ASN A 30 9.65 -6.08 -4.92
C ASN A 30 10.42 -6.05 -6.25
N GLY A 31 10.79 -4.87 -6.73
CA GLY A 31 11.46 -4.68 -8.02
C GLY A 31 12.99 -4.56 -7.95
N GLN A 32 13.61 -4.71 -6.75
CA GLN A 32 15.03 -4.39 -6.55
C GLN A 32 16.00 -5.36 -7.21
N LYS A 33 15.57 -6.60 -7.50
CA LYS A 33 16.49 -7.66 -7.94
C LYS A 33 17.08 -7.40 -9.33
N ASP A 34 16.22 -7.08 -10.30
CA ASP A 34 16.57 -6.88 -11.71
C ASP A 34 15.39 -6.23 -12.47
N GLU A 35 15.64 -5.89 -13.75
CA GLU A 35 14.61 -5.29 -14.62
C GLU A 35 13.40 -6.21 -14.83
N THR A 36 13.60 -7.51 -14.87
CA THR A 36 12.50 -8.49 -15.03
C THR A 36 11.58 -8.43 -13.82
N ARG A 37 12.16 -8.31 -12.64
CA ARG A 37 11.40 -8.23 -11.40
C ARG A 37 10.69 -6.88 -11.24
N LEU A 38 11.32 -5.80 -11.68
CA LEU A 38 10.68 -4.49 -11.75
C LEU A 38 9.49 -4.53 -12.71
N LYS A 39 9.68 -5.08 -13.93
CA LYS A 39 8.57 -5.25 -14.88
C LYS A 39 7.42 -6.06 -14.29
N TYR A 40 7.73 -7.17 -13.63
CA TYR A 40 6.72 -8.01 -12.98
C TYR A 40 5.90 -7.24 -11.94
N LYS A 41 6.55 -6.36 -11.16
CA LYS A 41 5.89 -5.47 -10.20
C LYS A 41 4.94 -4.49 -10.89
N LEU A 42 5.42 -3.85 -11.97
CA LEU A 42 4.60 -2.89 -12.72
C LEU A 42 3.41 -3.58 -13.40
N ASP A 43 3.63 -4.75 -13.99
CA ASP A 43 2.56 -5.58 -14.57
C ASP A 43 1.53 -5.99 -13.49
N PHE A 44 1.98 -6.22 -12.24
CA PHE A 44 1.08 -6.55 -11.14
C PHE A 44 0.14 -5.38 -10.79
N TYR A 45 0.66 -4.15 -10.76
CA TYR A 45 -0.17 -2.95 -10.57
C TYR A 45 -1.18 -2.77 -11.70
N ASP A 46 -0.73 -2.95 -12.95
CA ASP A 46 -1.55 -2.82 -14.16
C ASP A 46 -2.73 -3.79 -14.17
N GLU A 47 -2.49 -5.04 -13.84
CA GLU A 47 -3.51 -6.09 -13.84
C GLU A 47 -4.44 -6.05 -12.61
N LEU A 48 -3.96 -5.57 -11.46
CA LEU A 48 -4.79 -5.46 -10.26
C LEU A 48 -5.82 -4.35 -10.38
N LEU A 49 -5.45 -3.20 -10.93
CA LEU A 49 -6.30 -2.01 -10.96
C LEU A 49 -7.67 -2.27 -11.63
N PRO A 50 -7.77 -2.86 -12.83
CA PRO A 50 -9.07 -3.16 -13.44
C PRO A 50 -9.88 -4.18 -12.63
N ILE A 51 -9.24 -5.14 -11.97
CA ILE A 51 -9.93 -6.14 -11.14
C ILE A 51 -10.66 -5.48 -9.97
N ILE A 52 -9.97 -4.62 -9.24
CA ILE A 52 -10.58 -3.93 -8.09
C ILE A 52 -11.58 -2.86 -8.52
N ASN A 53 -11.35 -2.19 -9.66
CA ASN A 53 -12.30 -1.22 -10.22
C ASN A 53 -13.60 -1.90 -10.63
N GLU A 54 -13.55 -3.09 -11.24
CA GLU A 54 -14.76 -3.86 -11.60
C GLU A 54 -15.61 -4.18 -10.36
N GLN A 55 -14.99 -4.50 -9.20
CA GLN A 55 -15.74 -4.71 -7.97
C GLN A 55 -16.48 -3.43 -7.53
N VAL A 56 -15.78 -2.29 -7.59
CA VAL A 56 -16.37 -0.99 -7.22
C VAL A 56 -17.50 -0.60 -8.20
N GLU A 57 -17.33 -0.78 -9.49
CA GLU A 57 -18.35 -0.54 -10.52
C GLU A 57 -19.59 -1.42 -10.31
N ASN A 58 -19.41 -2.64 -9.80
CA ASN A 58 -20.49 -3.55 -9.44
C ASN A 58 -21.14 -3.23 -8.08
N GLY A 59 -20.73 -2.13 -7.42
CA GLY A 59 -21.33 -1.65 -6.17
C GLY A 59 -20.73 -2.24 -4.90
N THR A 60 -19.59 -2.93 -5.00
CA THR A 60 -18.89 -3.50 -3.84
C THR A 60 -17.78 -2.56 -3.39
N ASN A 61 -17.74 -2.19 -2.10
CA ASN A 61 -16.61 -1.45 -1.56
C ASN A 61 -15.37 -2.35 -1.46
N VAL A 62 -14.20 -1.77 -1.67
CA VAL A 62 -12.95 -2.51 -1.66
C VAL A 62 -11.90 -1.79 -0.82
N ILE A 63 -11.22 -2.56 0.03
CA ILE A 63 -10.03 -2.14 0.76
C ILE A 63 -8.85 -2.95 0.22
N VAL A 64 -7.77 -2.28 -0.18
CA VAL A 64 -6.52 -2.92 -0.58
C VAL A 64 -5.44 -2.58 0.45
N THR A 65 -4.94 -3.58 1.15
CA THR A 65 -3.93 -3.42 2.19
C THR A 65 -2.71 -4.29 1.94
N GLY A 66 -1.61 -3.96 2.60
CA GLY A 66 -0.38 -4.73 2.65
C GLY A 66 0.87 -3.94 2.31
N ASP A 67 1.97 -4.67 2.10
CA ASP A 67 3.25 -4.09 1.68
C ASP A 67 3.26 -3.86 0.17
N TRP A 68 3.15 -2.60 -0.24
CA TRP A 68 3.17 -2.18 -1.64
C TRP A 68 4.58 -2.09 -2.24
N ASN A 69 5.60 -2.23 -1.39
CA ASN A 69 6.99 -2.09 -1.79
C ASN A 69 7.30 -0.77 -2.53
N THR A 70 6.46 0.27 -2.35
CA THR A 70 6.62 1.59 -2.99
C THR A 70 6.19 2.69 -2.03
N ALA A 71 7.08 3.66 -1.78
CA ALA A 71 6.73 4.92 -1.16
C ALA A 71 6.19 5.87 -2.25
N HIS A 72 5.02 6.48 -2.03
CA HIS A 72 4.32 7.24 -3.05
C HIS A 72 4.93 8.62 -3.28
N HIS A 73 4.94 9.45 -2.24
CA HIS A 73 5.39 10.84 -2.31
C HIS A 73 6.72 11.05 -1.57
N PRO A 74 7.42 12.18 -1.82
CA PRO A 74 8.65 12.50 -1.07
C PRO A 74 8.48 12.55 0.44
N ILE A 75 7.27 12.80 0.94
CA ILE A 75 6.93 12.78 2.37
C ILE A 75 6.94 11.34 2.96
N ASP A 76 6.87 10.32 2.10
CA ASP A 76 6.73 8.92 2.51
C ASP A 76 8.06 8.20 2.74
N LEU A 77 9.18 8.91 2.66
CA LEU A 77 10.49 8.35 3.02
C LEU A 77 11.47 9.44 3.48
N ALA A 78 12.41 9.03 4.34
CA ALA A 78 13.35 9.94 5.00
C ALA A 78 14.37 10.61 4.07
N ARG A 79 14.69 10.02 2.91
CA ARG A 79 15.74 10.51 1.98
C ARG A 79 15.29 10.41 0.53
N PRO A 80 14.26 11.16 0.12
CA PRO A 80 13.67 11.01 -1.22
C PRO A 80 14.67 11.27 -2.34
N LYS A 81 15.52 12.28 -2.22
CA LYS A 81 16.50 12.65 -3.28
C LYS A 81 17.53 11.55 -3.55
N ASP A 82 17.90 10.79 -2.52
CA ASP A 82 18.91 9.74 -2.62
C ASP A 82 18.33 8.45 -3.21
N ASN A 83 16.99 8.32 -3.25
CA ASN A 83 16.28 7.09 -3.56
C ASN A 83 15.53 7.11 -4.91
N VAL A 84 15.55 8.19 -5.67
CA VAL A 84 14.82 8.31 -6.95
C VAL A 84 15.21 7.29 -8.03
N LYS A 85 16.34 6.60 -7.84
CA LYS A 85 16.81 5.52 -8.75
C LYS A 85 16.68 4.14 -8.13
N ASN A 86 16.19 4.04 -6.90
CA ASN A 86 16.04 2.79 -6.19
C ASN A 86 14.60 2.30 -6.34
N SER A 87 14.43 1.00 -6.65
CA SER A 87 13.10 0.40 -6.67
C SER A 87 12.41 0.57 -5.31
N GLY A 88 11.14 0.89 -5.35
CA GLY A 88 10.35 1.35 -4.23
C GLY A 88 10.17 2.88 -4.20
N PHE A 89 10.97 3.65 -4.99
CA PHE A 89 10.77 5.10 -5.15
C PHE A 89 11.13 5.64 -6.54
N MET A 90 11.24 4.76 -7.53
CA MET A 90 11.45 5.18 -8.91
C MET A 90 10.20 5.91 -9.45
N PRO A 91 10.36 6.92 -10.32
CA PRO A 91 9.21 7.63 -10.91
C PRO A 91 8.16 6.69 -11.48
N ILE A 92 8.58 5.69 -12.26
CA ILE A 92 7.67 4.74 -12.90
C ILE A 92 6.84 3.89 -11.91
N GLU A 93 7.36 3.63 -10.71
CA GLU A 93 6.60 2.92 -9.65
C GLU A 93 5.60 3.86 -8.98
N ARG A 94 6.00 5.11 -8.74
CA ARG A 94 5.17 6.15 -8.13
C ARG A 94 4.01 6.59 -9.03
N GLU A 95 4.27 6.69 -10.34
CA GLU A 95 3.24 6.97 -11.36
C GLU A 95 2.09 5.95 -11.34
N TRP A 96 2.35 4.71 -10.92
CA TRP A 96 1.29 3.73 -10.70
C TRP A 96 0.41 4.11 -9.51
N LEU A 97 0.97 4.59 -8.40
CA LEU A 97 0.18 5.03 -7.25
C LEU A 97 -0.61 6.30 -7.61
N ASP A 98 -0.02 7.24 -8.37
CA ASP A 98 -0.75 8.39 -8.96
C ASP A 98 -1.92 7.90 -9.84
N THR A 99 -1.71 6.80 -10.59
CA THR A 99 -2.75 6.19 -11.43
C THR A 99 -3.90 5.64 -10.56
N TYR A 100 -3.60 4.95 -9.46
CA TYR A 100 -4.63 4.50 -8.52
C TYR A 100 -5.43 5.67 -7.96
N GLU A 101 -4.79 6.75 -7.51
CA GLU A 101 -5.49 7.96 -7.05
C GLU A 101 -6.41 8.54 -8.14
N SER A 102 -5.94 8.61 -9.40
CA SER A 102 -6.73 9.13 -10.52
C SER A 102 -7.96 8.28 -10.84
N HIS A 103 -8.01 7.03 -10.38
CA HIS A 103 -9.13 6.11 -10.52
C HIS A 103 -10.02 6.06 -9.26
N GLY A 104 -9.91 7.04 -8.36
CA GLY A 104 -10.76 7.14 -7.18
C GLY A 104 -10.34 6.26 -6.01
N TRP A 105 -9.05 5.87 -5.95
CA TRP A 105 -8.48 5.20 -4.79
C TRP A 105 -7.85 6.21 -3.83
N VAL A 106 -8.12 6.07 -2.55
CA VAL A 106 -7.69 7.01 -1.50
C VAL A 106 -6.75 6.31 -0.54
N ASP A 107 -5.57 6.89 -0.35
CA ASP A 107 -4.64 6.51 0.72
C ASP A 107 -5.20 6.95 2.06
N SER A 108 -5.75 6.01 2.83
CA SER A 108 -6.44 6.30 4.09
C SER A 108 -5.54 6.97 5.13
N PHE A 109 -4.26 6.60 5.20
CA PHE A 109 -3.35 7.24 6.14
C PHE A 109 -3.14 8.73 5.79
N ARG A 110 -2.88 9.05 4.52
CA ARG A 110 -2.71 10.45 4.11
C ARG A 110 -4.00 11.27 4.14
N HIS A 111 -5.16 10.62 4.10
CA HIS A 111 -6.44 11.27 4.33
C HIS A 111 -6.53 11.89 5.74
N PHE A 112 -6.03 11.19 6.78
CA PHE A 112 -6.06 11.66 8.16
C PHE A 112 -4.76 12.38 8.59
N HIS A 113 -3.60 11.98 8.06
CA HIS A 113 -2.27 12.35 8.54
C HIS A 113 -1.42 13.00 7.45
N PRO A 114 -1.49 14.33 7.28
CA PRO A 114 -0.66 15.05 6.31
C PRO A 114 0.77 15.31 6.80
N GLU A 115 1.10 15.00 8.06
CA GLU A 115 2.41 15.25 8.66
C GLU A 115 3.49 14.31 8.12
N PRO A 116 4.76 14.76 8.02
CA PRO A 116 5.90 13.96 7.60
C PRO A 116 6.39 13.02 8.71
N ASP A 117 7.44 12.28 8.38
CA ASP A 117 8.24 11.46 9.30
C ASP A 117 7.47 10.28 9.95
N ARG A 118 6.39 9.85 9.30
CA ARG A 118 5.63 8.66 9.66
C ARG A 118 5.93 7.54 8.65
N TYR A 119 6.58 6.48 9.11
CA TYR A 119 7.06 5.37 8.27
C TYR A 119 6.60 4.03 8.81
N SER A 120 6.54 3.02 7.94
CA SER A 120 6.11 1.66 8.29
C SER A 120 7.23 0.62 8.17
N TRP A 121 8.35 0.98 7.54
CA TRP A 121 9.49 0.09 7.32
C TRP A 121 10.83 0.80 7.52
N TRP A 122 11.82 0.07 8.11
CA TRP A 122 13.21 0.51 8.30
C TRP A 122 14.16 -0.66 8.07
N THR A 123 15.21 -0.44 7.29
CA THR A 123 16.26 -1.47 7.18
C THR A 123 16.86 -1.79 8.54
N TYR A 124 17.17 -3.05 8.80
CA TYR A 124 17.90 -3.47 10.01
C TYR A 124 19.33 -2.90 10.10
N ARG A 125 19.83 -2.36 8.98
CA ARG A 125 21.19 -1.80 8.91
C ARG A 125 21.23 -0.37 9.44
N PHE A 126 22.39 0.03 9.95
CA PHE A 126 22.71 1.44 10.29
C PHE A 126 21.82 2.06 11.36
N VAL A 127 21.22 1.26 12.23
CA VAL A 127 20.34 1.75 13.30
C VAL A 127 19.22 2.65 12.72
N ALA A 128 18.69 2.25 11.55
CA ALA A 128 17.81 3.10 10.77
C ALA A 128 16.51 3.45 11.50
N ARG A 129 15.93 2.50 12.26
CA ARG A 129 14.67 2.72 12.99
C ARG A 129 14.83 3.72 14.14
N GLU A 130 15.91 3.61 14.93
CA GLU A 130 16.20 4.57 16.02
C GLU A 130 16.45 6.00 15.52
N ARG A 131 16.95 6.12 14.28
CA ARG A 131 17.22 7.40 13.59
C ARG A 131 16.03 7.88 12.77
N ASN A 132 14.95 7.13 12.75
CA ASN A 132 13.77 7.31 11.90
C ASN A 132 14.12 7.52 10.40
N VAL A 133 15.08 6.75 9.88
CA VAL A 133 15.41 6.72 8.45
C VAL A 133 14.61 5.61 7.79
N GLY A 134 13.33 5.84 7.64
CA GLY A 134 12.34 4.85 7.21
C GLY A 134 11.63 5.19 5.91
N TRP A 135 10.76 4.29 5.52
CA TRP A 135 9.88 4.36 4.36
C TRP A 135 8.46 3.99 4.77
N ARG A 136 7.46 4.66 4.24
CA ARG A 136 6.06 4.24 4.33
C ARG A 136 5.72 3.48 3.06
N ILE A 137 5.61 2.17 3.17
CA ILE A 137 5.36 1.25 2.06
C ILE A 137 4.20 0.28 2.33
N ASP A 138 3.66 0.31 3.54
CA ASP A 138 2.47 -0.43 3.94
C ASP A 138 1.28 0.52 3.97
N TYR A 139 0.18 0.12 3.34
CA TYR A 139 -0.97 0.99 3.10
C TYR A 139 -2.29 0.29 3.38
N PHE A 140 -3.32 1.13 3.59
CA PHE A 140 -4.71 0.82 3.33
C PHE A 140 -5.22 1.81 2.28
N TRP A 141 -5.49 1.32 1.09
CA TRP A 141 -6.19 2.06 0.04
C TRP A 141 -7.65 1.67 0.01
N VAL A 142 -8.54 2.65 -0.12
CA VAL A 142 -9.99 2.43 -0.19
C VAL A 142 -10.56 3.11 -1.43
N ASN A 143 -11.65 2.61 -1.98
CA ASN A 143 -12.38 3.33 -3.01
C ASN A 143 -13.02 4.60 -2.43
N GLU A 144 -13.07 5.69 -3.21
CA GLU A 144 -13.56 7.00 -2.78
C GLU A 144 -14.96 6.95 -2.14
N GLY A 145 -15.87 6.12 -2.66
CA GLY A 145 -17.22 5.95 -2.11
C GLY A 145 -17.26 5.34 -0.70
N PHE A 146 -16.14 4.77 -0.22
CA PHE A 146 -16.05 4.16 1.12
C PHE A 146 -15.39 5.07 2.16
N VAL A 147 -14.83 6.21 1.75
CA VAL A 147 -14.09 7.14 2.63
C VAL A 147 -14.93 7.63 3.82
N ASP A 148 -16.21 7.87 3.63
CA ASP A 148 -17.12 8.31 4.70
C ASP A 148 -17.30 7.27 5.81
N GLN A 149 -16.93 6.02 5.58
CA GLN A 149 -16.96 4.95 6.59
C GLN A 149 -15.66 4.85 7.42
N LEU A 150 -14.63 5.62 7.06
CA LEU A 150 -13.38 5.65 7.80
C LEU A 150 -13.52 6.50 9.07
N GLU A 151 -12.98 6.00 10.18
CA GLU A 151 -12.87 6.72 11.44
C GLU A 151 -11.43 7.20 11.68
N ASP A 152 -10.43 6.33 11.41
CA ASP A 152 -9.01 6.64 11.60
C ASP A 152 -8.13 5.67 10.80
N ALA A 153 -6.89 6.06 10.56
CA ALA A 153 -5.84 5.18 10.04
C ALA A 153 -4.52 5.52 10.75
N ASP A 154 -3.76 4.52 11.21
CA ASP A 154 -2.52 4.79 11.95
C ASP A 154 -1.38 3.85 11.58
N ILE A 155 -0.16 4.28 11.95
CA ILE A 155 1.09 3.53 11.85
C ILE A 155 1.64 3.33 13.26
N HIS A 156 1.77 2.10 13.70
CA HIS A 156 2.18 1.75 15.07
C HIS A 156 3.69 1.54 15.15
N ASP A 157 4.44 2.63 15.00
CA ASP A 157 5.91 2.63 14.90
C ASP A 157 6.63 2.28 16.22
N ASP A 158 5.91 2.29 17.34
CA ASP A 158 6.37 1.83 18.65
C ASP A 158 6.37 0.29 18.80
N ILE A 159 5.64 -0.44 17.95
CA ILE A 159 5.58 -1.90 17.98
C ILE A 159 6.81 -2.48 17.28
N MET A 160 7.61 -3.21 18.07
CA MET A 160 8.87 -3.81 17.63
C MET A 160 8.71 -5.30 17.29
N GLY A 161 9.73 -5.90 16.63
CA GLY A 161 9.79 -7.34 16.35
C GLY A 161 9.96 -7.67 14.86
N SER A 162 9.80 -6.69 13.97
CA SER A 162 10.02 -6.79 12.54
C SER A 162 10.71 -5.52 12.02
N ASP A 163 11.21 -5.52 10.80
CA ASP A 163 11.63 -4.33 10.07
C ASP A 163 10.45 -3.50 9.54
N HIS A 164 9.24 -4.08 9.53
CA HIS A 164 7.99 -3.34 9.43
C HIS A 164 7.36 -3.13 10.81
N CYS A 165 6.48 -2.13 10.92
CA CYS A 165 5.54 -2.02 12.02
C CYS A 165 4.11 -2.24 11.52
N PRO A 166 3.16 -2.58 12.41
CA PRO A 166 1.76 -2.70 12.03
C PRO A 166 1.19 -1.37 11.55
N VAL A 167 0.29 -1.44 10.59
CA VAL A 167 -0.59 -0.34 10.17
C VAL A 167 -2.04 -0.74 10.44
N SER A 168 -2.90 0.22 10.72
CA SER A 168 -4.31 -0.02 10.99
C SER A 168 -5.22 0.92 10.24
N LEU A 169 -6.43 0.44 9.96
CA LEU A 169 -7.56 1.21 9.48
C LEU A 169 -8.73 0.95 10.42
N THR A 170 -9.31 2.01 10.96
CA THR A 170 -10.50 1.94 11.82
C THR A 170 -11.71 2.39 11.01
N LEU A 171 -12.73 1.54 10.97
CA LEU A 171 -14.01 1.83 10.34
C LEU A 171 -15.02 2.26 11.40
N LYS A 172 -15.93 3.17 11.02
CA LYS A 172 -17.06 3.54 11.85
C LYS A 172 -17.91 2.30 12.12
N GLY A 173 -18.15 2.00 13.38
CA GLY A 173 -19.10 0.97 13.76
C GLY A 173 -20.53 1.42 13.47
N GLU A 174 -21.41 0.50 13.08
CA GLU A 174 -22.83 0.76 13.22
C GLU A 174 -23.10 1.00 14.72
N GLY A 175 -23.67 2.17 15.05
CA GLY A 175 -24.04 2.47 16.43
C GLY A 175 -25.03 1.43 16.94
N ILE A 176 -24.59 0.63 17.93
CA ILE A 176 -25.44 -0.30 18.69
C ILE A 176 -26.45 0.50 19.50
#